data_aa13b97a0fcecc5b3e444b7ffbdead8b
#
_entry.id   aa13b97a0fcecc5b3e444b7ffbdead8b
#
_cell.length_a   1.000
_cell.length_b   1.000
_cell.length_c   1.000
_cell.angle_alpha   90.00
_cell.angle_beta   90.00
_cell.angle_gamma   90.00
#
_symmetry.space_group_name_H-M   'P 1'
#
loop_
_entity.id
_entity.type
_entity.pdbx_description
1 polymer ?
#
loop_
_entity_poly.entity_id
_entity_poly.type
_entity_poly.pdbx_seq_one_letter_code
_entity_poly.pdbx_strand_id
1 'polypeptide(L)'
;LCMIKLYAQSEVIPGLFTTYQQDERILWVIPDSLLGRDMSLTTTILEGAGRKKKSADAKFGYQGDRFGPRILRWEEEKEQIILKEIRSYVDTSGSYSLGSLLSEREMPLTLQEFEILGCEKTGKIIDVTEWLRDGKLWGLQPFSFLIGIGSEREGRVTAILGTPESVIVRSERIYEAVERTPATSANGEVTRWKLGCCLRLLPRHLMQVRYASSGVGYFTVPYAHMEPGSCQVISDRVVKRWRLEVADRDTARYRRGELVEPRQKIRIYIDRSFPEKWRPYVLRAVNNWNALFERSGFKNAIAGLMAPDSAGFTLDNSALSWIVYKASPMENAYGRPFVDFRTGEILSCHIAVFHSVFDMLCQWYIAQTGESEEEFLDELAGRLLEMVVSHEV
;
A
#
# COMPACT_ATOMS: atom_id res chain seq x y z
N LEU A 1 -28.33 -23.11 -18.57
CA LEU A 1 -28.11 -22.95 -20.02
C LEU A 1 -27.88 -21.49 -20.46
N CYS A 2 -28.47 -20.49 -19.79
CA CYS A 2 -28.26 -19.07 -20.12
C CYS A 2 -26.87 -18.55 -19.72
N MET A 3 -26.32 -19.04 -18.62
CA MET A 3 -24.98 -18.66 -18.11
C MET A 3 -23.83 -19.12 -19.00
N ILE A 4 -23.89 -20.31 -19.57
CA ILE A 4 -22.84 -20.85 -20.45
C ILE A 4 -22.66 -19.99 -21.71
N LYS A 5 -23.73 -19.33 -22.21
CA LYS A 5 -23.63 -18.39 -23.34
C LYS A 5 -22.97 -17.05 -22.99
N LEU A 6 -23.06 -16.60 -21.71
CA LEU A 6 -22.44 -15.35 -21.26
C LEU A 6 -20.90 -15.44 -21.26
N TYR A 7 -20.35 -16.62 -20.98
CA TYR A 7 -18.91 -16.83 -20.88
C TYR A 7 -18.20 -17.00 -22.24
N ALA A 8 -18.93 -17.43 -23.27
CA ALA A 8 -18.34 -17.75 -24.57
C ALA A 8 -17.79 -16.52 -25.33
N GLN A 9 -18.16 -15.31 -24.92
CA GLN A 9 -17.73 -14.05 -25.54
C GLN A 9 -17.03 -13.08 -24.57
N SER A 10 -16.80 -13.49 -23.34
CA SER A 10 -16.14 -12.65 -22.33
C SER A 10 -14.62 -12.73 -22.46
N GLU A 11 -13.93 -11.61 -22.28
CA GLU A 11 -12.52 -11.60 -21.99
C GLU A 11 -12.29 -12.20 -20.60
N VAL A 12 -11.35 -13.13 -20.48
CA VAL A 12 -11.02 -13.80 -19.21
C VAL A 12 -9.68 -13.29 -18.70
N ILE A 13 -9.70 -12.63 -17.56
CA ILE A 13 -8.49 -12.14 -16.89
C ILE A 13 -8.21 -13.06 -15.70
N PRO A 14 -7.13 -13.88 -15.77
CA PRO A 14 -6.74 -14.75 -14.66
C PRO A 14 -6.07 -13.94 -13.55
N GLY A 15 -6.22 -14.37 -12.29
CA GLY A 15 -5.57 -13.72 -11.15
C GLY A 15 -6.06 -14.27 -9.82
N LEU A 16 -5.97 -13.45 -8.77
CA LEU A 16 -6.51 -13.75 -7.45
C LEU A 16 -8.00 -14.11 -7.53
N PHE A 17 -8.75 -13.38 -8.34
CA PHE A 17 -10.08 -13.70 -8.82
C PHE A 17 -10.03 -13.89 -10.33
N THR A 18 -10.69 -14.92 -10.84
CA THR A 18 -10.94 -14.96 -12.27
C THR A 18 -11.97 -13.89 -12.60
N THR A 19 -11.63 -12.98 -13.49
CA THR A 19 -12.51 -11.90 -13.92
C THR A 19 -13.04 -12.23 -15.32
N TYR A 20 -14.35 -12.15 -15.49
CA TYR A 20 -15.01 -12.18 -16.80
C TYR A 20 -15.46 -10.78 -17.13
N GLN A 21 -15.01 -10.26 -18.26
CA GLN A 21 -15.41 -8.95 -18.74
C GLN A 21 -16.08 -9.06 -20.10
N GLN A 22 -17.31 -8.55 -20.20
CA GLN A 22 -18.05 -8.43 -21.46
C GLN A 22 -18.66 -7.04 -21.53
N ASP A 23 -18.24 -6.25 -22.49
CA ASP A 23 -18.60 -4.84 -22.61
C ASP A 23 -18.33 -4.10 -21.28
N GLU A 24 -19.37 -3.59 -20.66
CA GLU A 24 -19.29 -2.89 -19.37
C GLU A 24 -19.53 -3.80 -18.16
N ARG A 25 -19.90 -5.05 -18.37
CA ARG A 25 -20.22 -5.98 -17.30
C ARG A 25 -18.96 -6.70 -16.81
N ILE A 26 -18.78 -6.73 -15.49
CA ILE A 26 -17.62 -7.32 -14.81
C ILE A 26 -18.10 -8.32 -13.76
N LEU A 27 -17.71 -9.58 -13.95
CA LEU A 27 -18.01 -10.65 -12.99
C LEU A 27 -16.71 -11.16 -12.36
N TRP A 28 -16.73 -11.42 -11.07
CA TRP A 28 -15.64 -12.08 -10.37
C TRP A 28 -16.05 -13.47 -9.91
N VAL A 29 -15.13 -14.41 -10.04
CA VAL A 29 -15.20 -15.70 -9.36
C VAL A 29 -14.42 -15.58 -8.08
N ILE A 30 -15.11 -15.60 -6.95
CA ILE A 30 -14.48 -15.58 -5.62
C ILE A 30 -14.17 -17.02 -5.23
N PRO A 31 -12.88 -17.42 -5.18
CA PRO A 31 -12.52 -18.79 -4.82
C PRO A 31 -12.92 -19.11 -3.38
N ASP A 32 -13.48 -20.31 -3.16
CA ASP A 32 -13.86 -20.77 -1.83
C ASP A 32 -12.68 -20.77 -0.84
N SER A 33 -11.46 -21.00 -1.35
CA SER A 33 -10.22 -20.97 -0.56
C SER A 33 -9.82 -19.56 -0.05
N LEU A 34 -10.45 -18.52 -0.58
CA LEU A 34 -10.22 -17.12 -0.20
C LEU A 34 -11.29 -16.58 0.73
N LEU A 35 -12.39 -17.31 0.94
CA LEU A 35 -13.40 -16.95 1.95
C LEU A 35 -12.76 -16.99 3.35
N GLY A 36 -13.07 -15.98 4.16
CA GLY A 36 -12.47 -15.79 5.48
C GLY A 36 -11.01 -15.30 5.48
N ARG A 37 -10.41 -15.04 4.30
CA ARG A 37 -9.03 -14.54 4.18
C ARG A 37 -9.01 -13.01 4.13
N ASP A 38 -8.07 -12.44 4.90
CA ASP A 38 -7.84 -10.99 4.90
C ASP A 38 -7.08 -10.55 3.66
N MET A 39 -7.50 -9.40 3.13
CA MET A 39 -6.92 -8.74 1.97
C MET A 39 -6.72 -7.25 2.28
N SER A 40 -5.68 -6.66 1.72
CA SER A 40 -5.42 -5.22 1.83
C SER A 40 -5.84 -4.50 0.55
N LEU A 41 -6.65 -3.46 0.68
CA LEU A 41 -6.98 -2.56 -0.42
C LEU A 41 -6.19 -1.27 -0.29
N THR A 42 -5.47 -0.91 -1.35
CA THR A 42 -4.77 0.37 -1.48
C THR A 42 -5.22 1.11 -2.72
N THR A 43 -5.27 2.44 -2.66
CA THR A 43 -5.57 3.31 -3.79
C THR A 43 -4.34 4.12 -4.15
N THR A 44 -3.91 4.08 -5.42
CA THR A 44 -2.75 4.83 -5.93
C THR A 44 -3.22 5.82 -7.00
N ILE A 45 -2.73 7.05 -6.94
CA ILE A 45 -2.92 8.05 -7.98
C ILE A 45 -1.95 7.74 -9.13
N LEU A 46 -2.46 7.38 -10.31
CA LEU A 46 -1.66 7.15 -11.51
C LEU A 46 -1.47 8.46 -12.30
N GLU A 47 -2.52 9.25 -12.40
CA GLU A 47 -2.46 10.62 -12.95
C GLU A 47 -3.35 11.50 -12.08
N GLY A 48 -2.78 12.59 -11.56
CA GLY A 48 -3.51 13.58 -10.78
C GLY A 48 -3.98 14.74 -11.66
N ALA A 49 -5.06 15.39 -11.24
CA ALA A 49 -5.49 16.62 -11.87
C ALA A 49 -4.42 17.72 -11.73
N GLY A 50 -4.06 18.36 -12.84
CA GLY A 50 -3.22 19.55 -12.81
C GLY A 50 -3.91 20.66 -12.04
N ARG A 51 -3.48 20.96 -10.83
CA ARG A 51 -4.02 22.09 -10.06
C ARG A 51 -3.43 23.40 -10.58
N LYS A 52 -4.26 24.43 -10.77
CA LYS A 52 -3.82 25.78 -11.17
C LYS A 52 -2.82 26.40 -10.17
N LYS A 53 -2.92 26.04 -8.88
CA LYS A 53 -1.95 26.37 -7.82
C LYS A 53 -1.78 25.16 -6.91
N LYS A 54 -0.62 24.54 -6.93
CA LYS A 54 -0.21 23.63 -5.86
C LYS A 54 0.19 24.50 -4.70
N SER A 55 -0.58 24.51 -3.62
CA SER A 55 -0.18 25.12 -2.35
C SER A 55 1.10 24.41 -1.89
N ALA A 56 2.07 25.14 -1.36
CA ALA A 56 3.26 24.57 -0.72
C ALA A 56 2.89 23.58 0.39
N ASP A 57 1.68 23.71 0.97
CA ASP A 57 1.18 22.84 2.04
C ASP A 57 0.48 21.56 1.53
N ALA A 58 0.32 21.37 0.20
CA ALA A 58 -0.38 20.22 -0.36
C ALA A 58 0.56 19.01 -0.44
N LYS A 59 0.64 18.23 0.63
CA LYS A 59 1.47 17.03 0.73
C LYS A 59 1.02 15.90 -0.21
N PHE A 60 -0.28 15.82 -0.55
CA PHE A 60 -0.88 14.74 -1.33
C PHE A 60 -1.60 15.25 -2.58
N GLY A 61 -1.86 14.34 -3.51
CA GLY A 61 -2.51 14.61 -4.80
C GLY A 61 -1.57 14.53 -5.99
N TYR A 62 -0.43 13.89 -5.82
CA TYR A 62 0.58 13.71 -6.87
C TYR A 62 0.53 12.28 -7.42
N GLN A 63 1.02 12.12 -8.65
CA GLN A 63 1.26 10.80 -9.22
C GLN A 63 2.11 9.95 -8.26
N GLY A 64 1.75 8.69 -8.12
CA GLY A 64 2.39 7.76 -7.22
C GLY A 64 1.92 7.85 -5.76
N ASP A 65 1.11 8.84 -5.35
CA ASP A 65 0.55 8.84 -4.00
C ASP A 65 -0.30 7.60 -3.77
N ARG A 66 -0.01 6.88 -2.68
CA ARG A 66 -0.71 5.65 -2.30
C ARG A 66 -1.39 5.83 -0.96
N PHE A 67 -2.66 5.44 -0.88
CA PHE A 67 -3.52 5.54 0.29
C PHE A 67 -3.97 4.16 0.77
N GLY A 68 -4.33 4.06 2.03
CA GLY A 68 -4.71 2.82 2.71
C GLY A 68 -3.59 2.33 3.62
N PRO A 69 -3.50 1.02 3.93
CA PRO A 69 -4.44 -0.01 3.49
C PRO A 69 -5.78 0.02 4.25
N ARG A 70 -6.84 -0.45 3.60
CA ARG A 70 -8.06 -0.92 4.25
C ARG A 70 -8.03 -2.44 4.22
N ILE A 71 -8.45 -3.09 5.28
CA ILE A 71 -8.43 -4.56 5.36
C ILE A 71 -9.83 -5.08 5.11
N LEU A 72 -9.94 -5.96 4.14
CA LEU A 72 -11.19 -6.50 3.65
C LEU A 72 -11.20 -8.02 3.77
N ARG A 73 -12.40 -8.59 3.94
CA ARG A 73 -12.61 -10.03 4.02
C ARG A 73 -13.89 -10.39 3.28
N TRP A 74 -13.81 -11.44 2.48
CA TRP A 74 -14.97 -12.04 1.82
C TRP A 74 -15.51 -13.17 2.69
N GLU A 75 -16.80 -13.19 2.92
CA GLU A 75 -17.50 -14.25 3.65
C GLU A 75 -18.73 -14.70 2.87
N GLU A 76 -19.15 -15.93 3.05
CA GLU A 76 -20.39 -16.47 2.49
C GLU A 76 -21.42 -16.60 3.60
N GLU A 77 -22.56 -15.94 3.46
CA GLU A 77 -23.68 -16.02 4.40
C GLU A 77 -24.99 -16.12 3.61
N LYS A 78 -25.84 -17.09 3.93
CA LYS A 78 -27.20 -17.22 3.39
C LYS A 78 -27.30 -17.09 1.86
N GLU A 79 -26.45 -17.79 1.14
CA GLU A 79 -26.39 -17.75 -0.34
C GLU A 79 -25.95 -16.38 -0.95
N GLN A 80 -25.28 -15.57 -0.17
CA GLN A 80 -24.69 -14.31 -0.61
C GLN A 80 -23.18 -14.28 -0.30
N ILE A 81 -22.45 -13.55 -1.10
CA ILE A 81 -21.07 -13.18 -0.79
C ILE A 81 -21.07 -11.79 -0.18
N ILE A 82 -20.53 -11.69 1.03
CA ILE A 82 -20.49 -10.45 1.81
C ILE A 82 -19.04 -9.97 1.89
N LEU A 83 -18.83 -8.70 1.55
CA LEU A 83 -17.55 -8.02 1.75
C LEU A 83 -17.59 -7.24 3.06
N LYS A 84 -16.68 -7.56 3.95
CA LYS A 84 -16.54 -6.92 5.27
C LYS A 84 -15.23 -6.14 5.38
N GLU A 85 -15.25 -5.01 6.09
CA GLU A 85 -14.05 -4.28 6.50
C GLU A 85 -13.66 -4.66 7.92
N ILE A 86 -12.42 -5.11 8.08
CA ILE A 86 -11.84 -5.48 9.37
C ILE A 86 -11.10 -4.25 9.91
N ARG A 87 -11.60 -3.66 10.99
CA ARG A 87 -11.06 -2.42 11.58
C ARG A 87 -10.20 -2.66 12.81
N SER A 88 -10.40 -3.78 13.47
CA SER A 88 -9.67 -4.19 14.66
C SER A 88 -9.24 -5.64 14.57
N TYR A 89 -8.22 -5.98 15.30
CA TYR A 89 -7.70 -7.33 15.40
C TYR A 89 -7.30 -7.58 16.86
N VAL A 90 -7.82 -8.68 17.41
CA VAL A 90 -7.41 -9.18 18.72
C VAL A 90 -6.77 -10.55 18.53
N ASP A 91 -5.53 -10.71 18.98
CA ASP A 91 -4.90 -12.03 19.00
C ASP A 91 -5.52 -12.89 20.11
N THR A 92 -6.25 -13.88 19.69
CA THR A 92 -6.96 -14.82 20.59
C THR A 92 -6.26 -16.17 20.71
N SER A 93 -5.07 -16.32 20.16
CA SER A 93 -4.32 -17.59 20.12
C SER A 93 -4.00 -18.14 21.53
N GLY A 94 -4.00 -17.27 22.54
CA GLY A 94 -3.78 -17.62 23.96
C GLY A 94 -5.04 -17.98 24.75
N SER A 95 -6.26 -17.85 24.17
CA SER A 95 -7.54 -17.97 24.90
C SER A 95 -8.33 -19.21 24.49
N TYR A 96 -8.88 -19.92 25.46
CA TYR A 96 -9.63 -21.17 25.26
C TYR A 96 -11.09 -21.00 24.81
N SER A 97 -11.75 -19.89 25.02
CA SER A 97 -13.16 -19.73 24.64
C SER A 97 -13.66 -18.27 24.56
N LEU A 98 -12.96 -17.33 25.14
CA LEU A 98 -13.35 -15.92 25.15
C LEU A 98 -12.95 -15.18 23.86
N GLY A 99 -11.99 -15.70 23.12
CA GLY A 99 -11.50 -15.10 21.88
C GLY A 99 -12.59 -15.01 20.81
N SER A 100 -13.43 -16.03 20.69
CA SER A 100 -14.58 -16.00 19.78
C SER A 100 -15.61 -14.95 20.22
N LEU A 101 -15.87 -14.83 21.52
CA LEU A 101 -16.83 -13.86 22.05
C LEU A 101 -16.38 -12.40 21.90
N LEU A 102 -15.07 -12.14 21.90
CA LEU A 102 -14.56 -10.78 21.72
C LEU A 102 -14.51 -10.40 20.23
N SER A 103 -14.17 -11.34 19.35
CA SER A 103 -14.25 -11.14 17.91
C SER A 103 -15.70 -10.95 17.43
N GLU A 104 -16.68 -11.51 18.15
CA GLU A 104 -18.11 -11.34 17.89
C GLU A 104 -18.66 -9.96 18.35
N ARG A 105 -17.97 -9.27 19.27
CA ARG A 105 -18.44 -7.97 19.80
C ARG A 105 -18.05 -6.79 18.94
N GLU A 106 -16.97 -6.85 18.21
CA GLU A 106 -16.61 -5.87 17.18
C GLU A 106 -16.99 -6.43 15.81
N MET A 107 -18.25 -6.33 15.46
CA MET A 107 -18.72 -6.80 14.15
C MET A 107 -18.00 -6.06 13.05
N PRO A 108 -17.37 -6.79 12.11
CA PRO A 108 -16.83 -6.19 10.91
C PRO A 108 -17.90 -5.37 10.18
N LEU A 109 -17.50 -4.22 9.65
CA LEU A 109 -18.43 -3.40 8.89
C LEU A 109 -18.76 -4.10 7.56
N THR A 110 -20.01 -4.45 7.34
CA THR A 110 -20.49 -4.90 6.03
C THR A 110 -20.41 -3.72 5.06
N LEU A 111 -19.64 -3.87 3.99
CA LEU A 111 -19.46 -2.87 2.96
C LEU A 111 -20.40 -3.11 1.78
N GLN A 112 -20.55 -4.38 1.39
CA GLN A 112 -21.34 -4.76 0.22
C GLN A 112 -21.79 -6.21 0.34
N GLU A 113 -22.97 -6.48 -0.17
CA GLU A 113 -23.55 -7.82 -0.31
C GLU A 113 -23.75 -8.10 -1.80
N PHE A 114 -23.44 -9.33 -2.23
CA PHE A 114 -23.52 -9.75 -3.61
C PHE A 114 -24.34 -11.03 -3.70
N GLU A 115 -25.28 -11.04 -4.65
CA GLU A 115 -26.01 -12.26 -5.01
C GLU A 115 -25.05 -13.23 -5.72
N ILE A 116 -25.13 -14.51 -5.37
CA ILE A 116 -24.39 -15.57 -6.07
C ILE A 116 -25.14 -15.89 -7.36
N LEU A 117 -24.59 -15.49 -8.49
CA LEU A 117 -25.15 -15.72 -9.80
C LEU A 117 -24.97 -17.16 -10.29
N GLY A 118 -23.97 -17.86 -9.74
CA GLY A 118 -23.63 -19.23 -10.08
C GLY A 118 -22.36 -19.67 -9.43
N CYS A 119 -22.01 -20.93 -9.67
CA CYS A 119 -20.80 -21.54 -9.10
C CYS A 119 -19.94 -22.13 -10.21
N GLU A 120 -18.63 -21.98 -10.07
CA GLU A 120 -17.62 -22.74 -10.80
C GLU A 120 -16.97 -23.76 -9.88
N LYS A 121 -16.09 -24.63 -10.46
CA LYS A 121 -15.38 -25.65 -9.66
C LYS A 121 -14.56 -25.06 -8.51
N THR A 122 -14.17 -23.80 -8.61
CA THR A 122 -13.22 -23.16 -7.69
C THR A 122 -13.85 -22.08 -6.83
N GLY A 123 -15.09 -21.64 -7.10
CA GLY A 123 -15.68 -20.54 -6.35
C GLY A 123 -17.04 -20.06 -6.83
N LYS A 124 -17.49 -18.96 -6.28
CA LYS A 124 -18.78 -18.32 -6.50
C LYS A 124 -18.67 -17.14 -7.45
N ILE A 125 -19.62 -17.02 -8.36
CA ILE A 125 -19.68 -15.94 -9.35
C ILE A 125 -20.57 -14.83 -8.83
N ILE A 126 -20.05 -13.62 -8.81
CA ILE A 126 -20.77 -12.40 -8.42
C ILE A 126 -20.60 -11.31 -9.47
N ASP A 127 -21.60 -10.43 -9.59
CA ASP A 127 -21.53 -9.22 -10.41
C ASP A 127 -20.96 -8.06 -9.60
N VAL A 128 -19.80 -7.56 -10.01
CA VAL A 128 -19.11 -6.46 -9.33
C VAL A 128 -19.14 -5.15 -10.11
N THR A 129 -19.87 -5.10 -11.20
CA THR A 129 -19.90 -3.97 -12.16
C THR A 129 -20.16 -2.63 -11.49
N GLU A 130 -21.33 -2.48 -10.86
CA GLU A 130 -21.73 -1.22 -10.23
C GLU A 130 -20.88 -0.91 -9.00
N TRP A 131 -20.49 -1.95 -8.27
CA TRP A 131 -19.64 -1.77 -7.08
C TRP A 131 -18.24 -1.24 -7.44
N LEU A 132 -17.63 -1.68 -8.54
CA LEU A 132 -16.34 -1.16 -9.01
C LEU A 132 -16.46 0.26 -9.57
N ARG A 133 -17.63 0.67 -10.01
CA ARG A 133 -17.92 2.04 -10.43
C ARG A 133 -18.12 2.99 -9.25
N ASP A 134 -18.57 2.49 -8.10
CA ASP A 134 -18.78 3.30 -6.89
C ASP A 134 -17.43 3.73 -6.29
N GLY A 135 -17.19 5.02 -6.21
CA GLY A 135 -15.97 5.62 -5.69
C GLY A 135 -15.80 5.57 -4.18
N LYS A 136 -16.80 5.11 -3.43
CA LYS A 136 -16.70 5.02 -1.97
C LYS A 136 -15.60 4.08 -1.49
N LEU A 137 -15.35 3.00 -2.24
CA LEU A 137 -14.27 2.07 -1.95
C LEU A 137 -13.14 2.15 -2.99
N TRP A 138 -13.50 2.23 -4.27
CA TRP A 138 -12.59 2.16 -5.41
C TRP A 138 -12.13 3.54 -5.94
N GLY A 139 -12.28 4.59 -5.13
CA GLY A 139 -11.93 5.95 -5.49
C GLY A 139 -11.13 6.68 -4.44
N LEU A 140 -11.07 8.01 -4.58
CA LEU A 140 -10.39 8.92 -3.67
C LEU A 140 -11.33 9.49 -2.60
N GLN A 141 -12.63 9.20 -2.64
CA GLN A 141 -13.60 9.74 -1.71
C GLN A 141 -13.23 9.53 -0.24
N PRO A 142 -12.69 8.36 0.19
CA PRO A 142 -12.23 8.17 1.57
C PRO A 142 -11.05 9.06 1.98
N PHE A 143 -10.35 9.64 1.01
CA PHE A 143 -9.15 10.48 1.19
C PHE A 143 -9.36 11.93 0.74
N SER A 144 -10.61 12.32 0.45
CA SER A 144 -11.00 13.62 -0.09
C SER A 144 -10.43 14.78 0.71
N PHE A 145 -10.45 14.67 2.05
CA PHE A 145 -9.90 15.69 2.96
C PHE A 145 -8.38 15.89 2.75
N LEU A 146 -7.61 14.81 2.55
CA LEU A 146 -6.16 14.89 2.37
C LEU A 146 -5.78 15.51 1.02
N ILE A 147 -6.62 15.29 0.00
CA ILE A 147 -6.33 15.69 -1.38
C ILE A 147 -7.00 17.03 -1.71
N GLY A 148 -8.09 17.38 -1.01
CA GLY A 148 -8.91 18.57 -1.25
C GLY A 148 -9.74 18.44 -2.52
N ILE A 149 -10.48 17.34 -2.62
CA ILE A 149 -11.49 17.08 -3.67
C ILE A 149 -12.87 17.02 -3.03
N GLY A 150 -13.90 17.33 -3.80
CA GLY A 150 -15.30 17.22 -3.41
C GLY A 150 -15.91 15.86 -3.73
N SER A 151 -17.20 15.85 -3.97
CA SER A 151 -17.97 14.65 -4.31
C SER A 151 -17.55 14.08 -5.67
N GLU A 152 -17.61 12.77 -5.78
CA GLU A 152 -17.46 12.10 -7.07
C GLU A 152 -18.70 12.35 -7.94
N ARG A 153 -18.45 12.71 -9.21
CA ARG A 153 -19.49 12.92 -10.21
C ARG A 153 -19.67 11.72 -11.12
N GLU A 154 -18.55 11.07 -11.47
CA GLU A 154 -18.50 9.96 -12.40
C GLU A 154 -17.28 9.08 -12.14
N GLY A 155 -17.45 7.76 -12.27
CA GLY A 155 -16.38 6.78 -12.21
C GLY A 155 -16.52 5.74 -13.32
N ARG A 156 -15.41 5.44 -14.03
CA ARG A 156 -15.35 4.43 -15.08
C ARG A 156 -14.15 3.53 -14.87
N VAL A 157 -14.38 2.21 -14.87
CA VAL A 157 -13.29 1.20 -14.89
C VAL A 157 -12.66 1.21 -16.28
N THR A 158 -11.32 1.29 -16.33
CA THR A 158 -10.55 1.36 -17.59
C THR A 158 -9.76 0.11 -17.87
N ALA A 159 -9.32 -0.60 -16.82
CA ALA A 159 -8.62 -1.88 -16.95
C ALA A 159 -8.69 -2.68 -15.64
N ILE A 160 -8.60 -4.00 -15.76
CA ILE A 160 -8.42 -4.91 -14.64
C ILE A 160 -7.18 -5.75 -14.92
N LEU A 161 -6.30 -5.87 -13.93
CA LEU A 161 -5.08 -6.65 -14.00
C LEU A 161 -5.09 -7.68 -12.87
N GLY A 162 -4.81 -8.94 -13.18
CA GLY A 162 -4.76 -10.04 -12.22
C GLY A 162 -3.33 -10.54 -11.99
N THR A 163 -3.02 -10.85 -10.74
CA THR A 163 -1.86 -11.67 -10.35
C THR A 163 -2.35 -12.78 -9.43
N PRO A 164 -1.58 -13.84 -9.16
CA PRO A 164 -2.01 -14.88 -8.22
C PRO A 164 -2.33 -14.36 -6.80
N GLU A 165 -1.79 -13.21 -6.42
CA GLU A 165 -1.95 -12.64 -5.07
C GLU A 165 -2.75 -11.34 -5.04
N SER A 166 -3.11 -10.77 -6.19
CA SER A 166 -3.81 -9.49 -6.23
C SER A 166 -4.69 -9.31 -7.47
N VAL A 167 -5.65 -8.40 -7.35
CA VAL A 167 -6.36 -7.81 -8.47
C VAL A 167 -6.19 -6.29 -8.40
N ILE A 168 -5.88 -5.67 -9.54
CA ILE A 168 -5.72 -4.22 -9.67
C ILE A 168 -6.82 -3.72 -10.59
N VAL A 169 -7.64 -2.83 -10.09
CA VAL A 169 -8.70 -2.16 -10.84
C VAL A 169 -8.24 -0.74 -11.14
N ARG A 170 -8.08 -0.42 -12.42
CA ARG A 170 -7.78 0.93 -12.88
C ARG A 170 -9.06 1.65 -13.28
N SER A 171 -9.16 2.90 -12.92
CA SER A 171 -10.35 3.71 -13.22
C SER A 171 -9.98 5.15 -13.52
N GLU A 172 -10.82 5.78 -14.35
CA GLU A 172 -10.89 7.23 -14.47
C GLU A 172 -12.06 7.73 -13.63
N ARG A 173 -11.82 8.81 -12.87
CA ARG A 173 -12.82 9.37 -11.96
C ARG A 173 -12.83 10.88 -12.04
N ILE A 174 -14.02 11.45 -11.91
CA ILE A 174 -14.26 12.87 -11.95
C ILE A 174 -14.78 13.31 -10.58
N TYR A 175 -14.10 14.26 -9.98
CA TYR A 175 -14.48 14.84 -8.70
C TYR A 175 -14.74 16.33 -8.83
N GLU A 176 -15.61 16.85 -7.99
CA GLU A 176 -15.77 18.29 -7.83
C GLU A 176 -14.44 18.88 -7.34
N ALA A 177 -14.07 20.05 -7.86
CA ALA A 177 -12.98 20.83 -7.32
C ALA A 177 -13.46 21.55 -6.06
N VAL A 178 -12.69 21.46 -4.97
CA VAL A 178 -12.96 22.22 -3.74
C VAL A 178 -11.91 23.30 -3.60
N GLU A 179 -12.32 24.56 -3.61
CA GLU A 179 -11.47 25.67 -3.20
C GLU A 179 -11.54 25.83 -1.68
N ARG A 180 -10.37 25.87 -1.05
CA ARG A 180 -10.24 26.02 0.41
C ARG A 180 -10.58 27.40 0.95
N THR A 181 -10.94 28.38 0.12
CA THR A 181 -11.30 29.73 0.54
C THR A 181 -12.82 29.91 0.54
N PRO A 182 -13.42 30.39 1.65
CA PRO A 182 -14.87 30.55 1.78
C PRO A 182 -15.50 31.56 0.81
N ALA A 183 -14.69 32.30 0.07
CA ALA A 183 -15.17 33.40 -0.80
C ALA A 183 -15.45 33.04 -2.24
N THR A 184 -15.05 31.86 -2.71
CA THR A 184 -15.28 31.40 -4.07
C THR A 184 -15.75 29.96 -4.03
N SER A 185 -17.07 29.76 -4.06
CA SER A 185 -17.65 28.47 -4.42
C SER A 185 -17.11 28.06 -5.79
N ALA A 186 -16.46 26.90 -5.88
CA ALA A 186 -16.04 26.33 -7.14
C ALA A 186 -17.28 26.18 -8.04
N ASN A 187 -17.44 27.07 -8.99
CA ASN A 187 -18.58 27.12 -9.91
C ASN A 187 -18.56 25.90 -10.84
N GLY A 188 -18.83 24.69 -10.33
CA GLY A 188 -18.94 23.46 -11.13
C GLY A 188 -17.63 22.99 -11.78
N GLU A 189 -16.46 23.52 -11.38
CA GLU A 189 -15.18 23.00 -11.84
C GLU A 189 -15.00 21.54 -11.37
N VAL A 190 -14.53 20.70 -12.27
CA VAL A 190 -14.29 19.28 -12.01
C VAL A 190 -12.83 18.93 -12.27
N THR A 191 -12.34 17.93 -11.55
CA THR A 191 -11.01 17.40 -11.72
C THR A 191 -11.06 15.94 -12.15
N ARG A 192 -10.20 15.55 -13.11
CA ARG A 192 -10.09 14.18 -13.62
C ARG A 192 -8.87 13.49 -13.04
N TRP A 193 -9.03 12.22 -12.64
CA TRP A 193 -8.01 11.41 -11.99
C TRP A 193 -7.98 10.02 -12.60
N LYS A 194 -6.78 9.49 -12.83
CA LYS A 194 -6.58 8.06 -13.10
C LYS A 194 -6.06 7.40 -11.84
N LEU A 195 -6.72 6.35 -11.44
CA LEU A 195 -6.46 5.63 -10.19
C LEU A 195 -6.18 4.16 -10.48
N GLY A 196 -5.35 3.56 -9.63
CA GLY A 196 -5.16 2.12 -9.54
C GLY A 196 -5.47 1.66 -8.11
N CYS A 197 -6.51 0.85 -7.96
CA CYS A 197 -6.87 0.25 -6.68
C CYS A 197 -6.42 -1.22 -6.66
N CYS A 198 -5.53 -1.56 -5.74
CA CYS A 198 -4.98 -2.91 -5.62
C CYS A 198 -5.56 -3.61 -4.40
N LEU A 199 -6.32 -4.66 -4.63
CA LEU A 199 -6.77 -5.61 -3.60
C LEU A 199 -5.80 -6.78 -3.59
N ARG A 200 -5.05 -6.94 -2.49
CA ARG A 200 -3.98 -7.93 -2.34
C ARG A 200 -4.23 -8.85 -1.16
N LEU A 201 -4.00 -10.15 -1.36
CA LEU A 201 -4.08 -11.15 -0.31
C LEU A 201 -2.99 -10.93 0.75
N LEU A 202 -3.38 -10.93 2.02
CA LEU A 202 -2.44 -10.85 3.13
C LEU A 202 -1.81 -12.20 3.45
N PRO A 203 -0.58 -12.23 4.01
CA PRO A 203 0.10 -13.46 4.39
C PRO A 203 -0.77 -14.35 5.30
N ARG A 204 -0.80 -15.65 5.00
CA ARG A 204 -1.48 -16.65 5.83
C ARG A 204 -0.69 -16.95 7.11
N HIS A 205 0.65 -17.04 6.96
CA HIS A 205 1.55 -17.24 8.08
C HIS A 205 1.96 -15.88 8.64
N LEU A 206 1.44 -15.57 9.80
CA LEU A 206 1.70 -14.30 10.47
C LEU A 206 3.17 -14.21 10.90
N MET A 207 3.76 -13.02 10.76
CA MET A 207 5.07 -12.73 11.32
C MET A 207 4.98 -12.72 12.84
N GLN A 208 5.96 -13.28 13.53
CA GLN A 208 6.04 -13.19 14.98
C GLN A 208 6.09 -11.72 15.43
N VAL A 209 5.18 -11.32 16.29
CA VAL A 209 5.13 -9.95 16.83
C VAL A 209 6.34 -9.64 17.69
N ARG A 210 6.72 -8.38 17.73
CA ARG A 210 7.71 -7.84 18.67
C ARG A 210 7.09 -6.67 19.42
N TYR A 211 6.92 -6.84 20.72
CA TYR A 211 6.39 -5.77 21.57
C TYR A 211 7.34 -4.59 21.63
N ALA A 212 6.80 -3.38 21.65
CA ALA A 212 7.56 -2.16 21.79
C ALA A 212 8.06 -2.00 23.22
N SER A 213 9.26 -1.45 23.36
CA SER A 213 9.82 -1.03 24.64
C SER A 213 9.78 0.50 24.73
N SER A 214 9.40 1.03 25.89
CA SER A 214 9.42 2.48 26.16
C SER A 214 10.82 3.11 26.05
N GLY A 215 11.87 2.29 26.18
CA GLY A 215 13.27 2.74 26.04
C GLY A 215 13.75 2.92 24.60
N VAL A 216 12.94 2.55 23.60
CA VAL A 216 13.33 2.62 22.18
C VAL A 216 12.19 3.21 21.36
N GLY A 217 12.47 4.28 20.61
CA GLY A 217 11.50 5.05 19.85
C GLY A 217 11.13 4.44 18.49
N TYR A 218 10.78 3.15 18.41
CA TYR A 218 10.29 2.54 17.17
C TYR A 218 8.90 3.01 16.80
N PHE A 219 8.63 3.06 15.49
CA PHE A 219 7.25 3.17 15.00
C PHE A 219 6.47 1.90 15.31
N THR A 220 5.25 2.05 15.77
CA THR A 220 4.43 0.95 16.26
C THR A 220 3.03 0.97 15.69
N VAL A 221 2.33 -0.16 15.80
CA VAL A 221 0.87 -0.26 15.64
C VAL A 221 0.25 -0.69 16.96
N PRO A 222 -1.00 -0.27 17.25
CA PRO A 222 -1.77 -0.82 18.36
C PRO A 222 -1.93 -2.33 18.19
N TYR A 223 -1.86 -3.07 19.28
CA TYR A 223 -1.99 -4.52 19.30
C TYR A 223 -2.78 -4.94 20.54
N ALA A 224 -3.85 -5.66 20.31
CA ALA A 224 -4.64 -6.23 21.40
C ALA A 224 -4.45 -7.76 21.43
N HIS A 225 -4.23 -8.31 22.61
CA HIS A 225 -4.05 -9.74 22.79
C HIS A 225 -4.62 -10.20 24.13
N MET A 226 -4.78 -11.50 24.27
CA MET A 226 -5.18 -12.15 25.52
C MET A 226 -4.07 -13.11 25.97
N GLU A 227 -3.70 -13.04 27.24
CA GLU A 227 -2.80 -14.02 27.82
C GLU A 227 -3.51 -15.33 28.17
N PRO A 228 -2.83 -16.48 28.08
CA PRO A 228 -3.39 -17.76 28.50
C PRO A 228 -3.88 -17.70 29.96
N GLY A 229 -5.15 -18.04 30.18
CA GLY A 229 -5.75 -18.04 31.51
C GLY A 229 -6.20 -16.67 32.03
N SER A 230 -6.01 -15.58 31.25
CA SER A 230 -6.53 -14.25 31.58
C SER A 230 -7.91 -14.02 30.96
N CYS A 231 -8.77 -13.32 31.68
CA CYS A 231 -10.05 -12.82 31.16
C CYS A 231 -9.94 -11.37 30.65
N GLN A 232 -8.73 -10.81 30.59
CA GLN A 232 -8.50 -9.41 30.23
C GLN A 232 -7.88 -9.32 28.82
N VAL A 233 -8.38 -8.38 28.04
CA VAL A 233 -7.73 -7.93 26.81
C VAL A 233 -6.64 -6.94 27.19
N ILE A 234 -5.42 -7.27 26.84
CA ILE A 234 -4.26 -6.40 27.05
C ILE A 234 -4.05 -5.59 25.78
N SER A 235 -4.06 -4.26 25.96
CA SER A 235 -3.71 -3.34 24.89
C SER A 235 -2.23 -3.01 24.95
N ASP A 236 -1.52 -3.37 23.89
CA ASP A 236 -0.08 -3.19 23.78
C ASP A 236 0.29 -2.52 22.46
N ARG A 237 1.54 -2.40 22.15
CA ARG A 237 2.05 -1.87 20.88
C ARG A 237 3.12 -2.80 20.33
N VAL A 238 3.04 -3.10 19.04
CA VAL A 238 4.05 -3.90 18.35
C VAL A 238 4.82 -3.05 17.34
N VAL A 239 6.11 -3.37 17.20
CA VAL A 239 7.06 -2.65 16.36
C VAL A 239 6.73 -2.90 14.88
N LYS A 240 6.70 -1.85 14.07
CA LYS A 240 6.69 -1.96 12.62
C LYS A 240 8.07 -2.39 12.15
N ARG A 241 8.14 -3.51 11.44
CA ARG A 241 9.42 -4.04 10.94
C ARG A 241 9.26 -4.89 9.68
N TRP A 242 10.32 -4.98 8.92
CA TRP A 242 10.42 -5.93 7.81
C TRP A 242 10.52 -7.36 8.34
N ARG A 243 9.93 -8.31 7.59
CA ARG A 243 10.09 -9.73 7.85
C ARG A 243 11.44 -10.18 7.31
N LEU A 244 12.42 -10.40 8.21
CA LEU A 244 13.68 -11.02 7.88
C LEU A 244 13.76 -12.37 8.59
N GLU A 245 13.68 -13.43 7.81
CA GLU A 245 13.71 -14.81 8.28
C GLU A 245 14.85 -15.57 7.61
N VAL A 246 15.51 -16.44 8.39
CA VAL A 246 16.54 -17.34 7.88
C VAL A 246 15.86 -18.43 7.04
N ALA A 247 16.38 -18.72 5.85
CA ALA A 247 15.93 -19.86 5.09
C ALA A 247 16.31 -21.18 5.80
N ASP A 248 15.44 -22.20 5.74
CA ASP A 248 15.63 -23.44 6.51
C ASP A 248 17.00 -24.09 6.23
N ARG A 249 17.46 -24.06 4.98
CA ARG A 249 18.79 -24.53 4.55
C ARG A 249 19.95 -23.79 5.16
N ASP A 250 19.77 -22.56 5.62
CA ASP A 250 20.83 -21.69 6.15
C ASP A 250 20.80 -21.60 7.68
N THR A 251 19.83 -22.25 8.35
CA THR A 251 19.66 -22.17 9.81
C THR A 251 20.91 -22.58 10.58
N ALA A 252 21.60 -23.65 10.16
CA ALA A 252 22.82 -24.11 10.81
C ALA A 252 23.99 -23.13 10.63
N ARG A 253 24.08 -22.49 9.45
CA ARG A 253 25.11 -21.47 9.17
C ARG A 253 24.88 -20.21 10.01
N TYR A 254 23.62 -19.74 10.05
CA TYR A 254 23.25 -18.58 10.86
C TYR A 254 23.54 -18.79 12.35
N ARG A 255 23.24 -19.97 12.90
CA ARG A 255 23.54 -20.31 14.28
C ARG A 255 25.02 -20.33 14.60
N ARG A 256 25.92 -20.57 13.63
CA ARG A 256 27.35 -20.45 13.75
C ARG A 256 27.89 -19.02 13.63
N GLY A 257 27.01 -18.04 13.41
CA GLY A 257 27.39 -16.63 13.21
C GLY A 257 27.81 -16.30 11.76
N GLU A 258 27.57 -17.19 10.80
CA GLU A 258 27.83 -16.90 9.38
C GLU A 258 26.75 -15.97 8.82
N LEU A 259 27.16 -15.03 7.97
CA LEU A 259 26.22 -14.19 7.23
C LEU A 259 25.44 -15.01 6.20
N VAL A 260 24.12 -14.93 6.26
CA VAL A 260 23.21 -15.61 5.33
C VAL A 260 22.31 -14.60 4.61
N GLU A 261 21.78 -14.97 3.45
CA GLU A 261 20.73 -14.17 2.82
C GLU A 261 19.38 -14.45 3.50
N PRO A 262 18.52 -13.43 3.67
CA PRO A 262 17.17 -13.67 4.18
C PRO A 262 16.36 -14.51 3.20
N ARG A 263 15.36 -15.24 3.70
CA ARG A 263 14.42 -16.02 2.86
C ARG A 263 13.78 -15.13 1.78
N GLN A 264 13.45 -13.90 2.13
CA GLN A 264 12.93 -12.88 1.22
C GLN A 264 13.69 -11.57 1.41
N LYS A 265 14.26 -11.04 0.33
CA LYS A 265 14.96 -9.76 0.34
C LYS A 265 13.98 -8.60 0.29
N ILE A 266 14.32 -7.52 0.96
CA ILE A 266 13.63 -6.23 0.84
C ILE A 266 14.06 -5.63 -0.50
N ARG A 267 13.09 -5.34 -1.40
CA ARG A 267 13.36 -4.70 -2.69
C ARG A 267 12.62 -3.39 -2.75
N ILE A 268 13.35 -2.31 -3.04
CA ILE A 268 12.78 -0.97 -3.20
C ILE A 268 13.10 -0.52 -4.62
N TYR A 269 12.05 -0.25 -5.39
CA TYR A 269 12.16 0.16 -6.79
C TYR A 269 12.16 1.68 -6.90
N ILE A 270 13.10 2.19 -7.67
CA ILE A 270 13.17 3.61 -7.99
C ILE A 270 12.38 3.84 -9.27
N ASP A 271 11.39 4.72 -9.18
CA ASP A 271 10.56 5.09 -10.32
C ASP A 271 11.38 5.78 -11.40
N ARG A 272 11.04 5.54 -12.68
CA ARG A 272 11.76 6.07 -13.83
C ARG A 272 11.66 7.58 -13.98
N SER A 273 10.64 8.20 -13.39
CA SER A 273 10.53 9.67 -13.34
C SER A 273 11.63 10.32 -12.52
N PHE A 274 12.38 9.53 -11.72
CA PHE A 274 13.50 10.06 -10.95
C PHE A 274 14.62 10.54 -11.89
N PRO A 275 15.08 11.81 -11.77
CA PRO A 275 16.11 12.37 -12.65
C PRO A 275 17.38 11.51 -12.66
N GLU A 276 17.95 11.29 -13.86
CA GLU A 276 19.06 10.34 -14.05
C GLU A 276 20.26 10.66 -13.18
N LYS A 277 20.62 11.94 -13.07
CA LYS A 277 21.78 12.40 -12.29
C LYS A 277 21.68 12.03 -10.81
N TRP A 278 20.47 11.87 -10.26
CA TRP A 278 20.25 11.54 -8.84
C TRP A 278 20.08 10.06 -8.55
N ARG A 279 19.79 9.23 -9.57
CA ARG A 279 19.57 7.78 -9.40
C ARG A 279 20.70 7.05 -8.69
N PRO A 280 22.01 7.31 -8.97
CA PRO A 280 23.10 6.65 -8.26
C PRO A 280 23.09 6.91 -6.75
N TYR A 281 22.75 8.11 -6.32
CA TYR A 281 22.68 8.49 -4.91
C TYR A 281 21.52 7.80 -4.21
N VAL A 282 20.36 7.76 -4.86
CA VAL A 282 19.18 7.07 -4.32
C VAL A 282 19.39 5.55 -4.21
N LEU A 283 20.05 4.94 -5.21
CA LEU A 283 20.43 3.53 -5.15
C LEU A 283 21.38 3.23 -3.97
N ARG A 284 22.39 4.08 -3.76
CA ARG A 284 23.32 3.96 -2.62
C ARG A 284 22.59 4.12 -1.29
N ALA A 285 21.69 5.11 -1.19
CA ALA A 285 20.90 5.36 0.00
C ALA A 285 20.18 4.10 0.51
N VAL A 286 19.56 3.35 -0.40
CA VAL A 286 18.92 2.07 -0.07
C VAL A 286 19.94 1.01 0.30
N ASN A 287 21.00 0.86 -0.49
CA ASN A 287 21.95 -0.25 -0.34
C ASN A 287 22.86 -0.09 0.90
N ASN A 288 23.08 1.14 1.37
CA ASN A 288 23.87 1.42 2.59
C ASN A 288 23.30 0.72 3.83
N TRP A 289 22.00 0.44 3.89
CA TRP A 289 21.36 -0.28 4.97
C TRP A 289 21.87 -1.73 5.12
N ASN A 290 22.47 -2.33 4.08
CA ASN A 290 23.05 -3.69 4.21
C ASN A 290 24.09 -3.79 5.33
N ALA A 291 24.88 -2.74 5.57
CA ALA A 291 25.86 -2.74 6.67
C ALA A 291 25.21 -2.94 8.06
N LEU A 292 23.97 -2.45 8.24
CA LEU A 292 23.21 -2.66 9.49
C LEU A 292 22.58 -4.06 9.53
N PHE A 293 22.09 -4.57 8.41
CA PHE A 293 21.55 -5.92 8.34
C PHE A 293 22.63 -6.98 8.54
N GLU A 294 23.87 -6.75 8.10
CA GLU A 294 25.01 -7.64 8.35
C GLU A 294 25.32 -7.78 9.85
N ARG A 295 25.16 -6.71 10.62
CA ARG A 295 25.27 -6.79 12.10
C ARG A 295 24.19 -7.68 12.71
N SER A 296 23.09 -7.90 12.01
CA SER A 296 22.00 -8.81 12.41
C SER A 296 22.13 -10.21 11.79
N GLY A 297 23.24 -10.49 11.09
CA GLY A 297 23.53 -11.79 10.48
C GLY A 297 23.00 -11.96 9.04
N PHE A 298 22.47 -10.90 8.43
CA PHE A 298 21.92 -10.98 7.08
C PHE A 298 22.75 -10.18 6.06
N LYS A 299 23.30 -10.84 5.05
CA LYS A 299 23.92 -10.18 3.88
C LYS A 299 22.91 -10.01 2.76
N ASN A 300 23.09 -8.96 1.95
CA ASN A 300 22.23 -8.67 0.80
C ASN A 300 20.72 -8.63 1.16
N ALA A 301 20.40 -8.11 2.35
CA ALA A 301 19.05 -8.12 2.88
C ALA A 301 18.13 -7.11 2.18
N ILE A 302 18.68 -5.99 1.73
CA ILE A 302 17.94 -4.94 1.05
C ILE A 302 18.62 -4.61 -0.29
N ALA A 303 17.82 -4.27 -1.29
CA ALA A 303 18.31 -3.86 -2.60
C ALA A 303 17.47 -2.70 -3.17
N GLY A 304 18.14 -1.61 -3.52
CA GLY A 304 17.62 -0.56 -4.38
C GLY A 304 17.77 -0.97 -5.84
N LEU A 305 16.70 -0.90 -6.61
CA LEU A 305 16.65 -1.34 -8.00
C LEU A 305 15.95 -0.29 -8.87
N MET A 306 16.44 -0.09 -10.08
CA MET A 306 15.66 0.66 -11.07
C MET A 306 14.44 -0.17 -11.48
N ALA A 307 13.29 0.48 -11.59
CA ALA A 307 12.07 -0.21 -12.02
C ALA A 307 12.22 -0.76 -13.44
N PRO A 308 12.01 -2.06 -13.68
CA PRO A 308 11.99 -2.63 -15.03
C PRO A 308 10.84 -2.04 -15.87
N ASP A 309 11.00 -2.07 -17.19
CA ASP A 309 9.92 -1.73 -18.13
C ASP A 309 9.07 -2.97 -18.41
N SER A 310 8.25 -3.34 -17.45
CA SER A 310 7.39 -4.50 -17.62
C SER A 310 6.05 -4.29 -16.93
N ALA A 311 5.01 -4.93 -17.43
CA ALA A 311 3.62 -4.76 -17.01
C ALA A 311 3.35 -5.01 -15.50
N GLY A 312 4.21 -5.79 -14.82
CA GLY A 312 4.08 -6.08 -13.39
C GLY A 312 4.67 -5.00 -12.48
N PHE A 313 5.51 -4.09 -13.02
CA PHE A 313 6.21 -3.05 -12.24
C PHE A 313 5.53 -1.71 -12.39
N THR A 314 4.35 -1.58 -11.79
CA THR A 314 3.54 -0.37 -11.84
C THR A 314 3.29 0.17 -10.44
N LEU A 315 3.12 1.49 -10.33
CA LEU A 315 2.96 2.19 -9.05
C LEU A 315 1.73 1.72 -8.26
N ASP A 316 0.70 1.22 -8.93
CA ASP A 316 -0.51 0.68 -8.32
C ASP A 316 -0.37 -0.78 -7.83
N ASN A 317 0.72 -1.47 -8.16
CA ASN A 317 1.00 -2.77 -7.56
C ASN A 317 1.46 -2.59 -6.11
N SER A 318 0.57 -2.86 -5.15
CA SER A 318 0.85 -2.67 -3.72
C SER A 318 1.82 -3.70 -3.13
N ALA A 319 2.20 -4.74 -3.88
CA ALA A 319 3.24 -5.69 -3.47
C ALA A 319 4.65 -5.08 -3.58
N LEU A 320 4.81 -3.99 -4.31
CA LEU A 320 6.11 -3.38 -4.58
C LEU A 320 6.33 -2.15 -3.70
N SER A 321 7.56 -2.01 -3.22
CA SER A 321 8.02 -0.79 -2.55
C SER A 321 8.63 0.16 -3.55
N TRP A 322 8.36 1.46 -3.41
CA TRP A 322 8.72 2.47 -4.36
C TRP A 322 9.40 3.68 -3.75
N ILE A 323 10.38 4.24 -4.44
CA ILE A 323 10.86 5.62 -4.29
C ILE A 323 10.40 6.39 -5.51
N VAL A 324 9.57 7.41 -5.30
CA VAL A 324 8.95 8.21 -6.35
C VAL A 324 9.42 9.66 -6.26
N TYR A 325 9.82 10.21 -7.41
CA TYR A 325 10.14 11.63 -7.50
C TYR A 325 8.89 12.45 -7.83
N LYS A 326 8.73 13.56 -7.14
CA LYS A 326 7.57 14.45 -7.30
C LYS A 326 8.03 15.85 -7.69
N ALA A 327 7.68 16.28 -8.89
CA ALA A 327 7.92 17.66 -9.35
C ALA A 327 6.94 18.59 -8.60
N SER A 328 7.40 19.15 -7.49
CA SER A 328 6.57 19.96 -6.59
C SER A 328 7.46 20.96 -5.84
N PRO A 329 6.94 22.16 -5.52
CA PRO A 329 7.62 23.16 -4.70
C PRO A 329 7.68 22.82 -3.21
N MET A 330 7.20 21.62 -2.80
CA MET A 330 7.31 21.18 -1.42
C MET A 330 8.75 20.84 -1.07
N GLU A 331 9.27 21.43 0.00
CA GLU A 331 10.60 21.18 0.56
C GLU A 331 10.56 20.00 1.53
N ASN A 332 10.36 18.77 1.03
CA ASN A 332 10.22 17.61 1.89
C ASN A 332 10.57 16.30 1.17
N ALA A 333 10.76 15.26 1.99
CA ALA A 333 10.66 13.86 1.62
C ALA A 333 9.84 13.14 2.70
N TYR A 334 9.27 11.98 2.39
CA TYR A 334 8.63 11.14 3.40
C TYR A 334 8.65 9.67 3.02
N GLY A 335 8.83 8.80 4.01
CA GLY A 335 8.64 7.36 3.90
C GLY A 335 7.34 6.93 4.58
N ARG A 336 6.52 6.12 3.89
CA ARG A 336 5.29 5.56 4.44
C ARG A 336 5.25 4.05 4.27
N PRO A 337 5.40 3.29 5.37
CA PRO A 337 5.22 1.85 5.33
C PRO A 337 3.73 1.47 5.27
N PHE A 338 3.41 0.45 4.47
CA PHE A 338 2.14 -0.24 4.48
C PHE A 338 2.29 -1.49 5.32
N VAL A 339 1.56 -1.55 6.43
CA VAL A 339 1.80 -2.50 7.50
C VAL A 339 0.62 -3.45 7.65
N ASP A 340 0.92 -4.73 7.84
CA ASP A 340 -0.05 -5.69 8.36
C ASP A 340 -0.27 -5.38 9.85
N PHE A 341 -1.43 -4.82 10.17
CA PHE A 341 -1.77 -4.42 11.54
C PHE A 341 -1.85 -5.59 12.52
N ARG A 342 -2.00 -6.83 12.01
CA ARG A 342 -2.05 -8.04 12.83
C ARG A 342 -0.70 -8.39 13.47
N THR A 343 0.41 -7.88 12.91
CA THR A 343 1.76 -8.28 13.34
C THR A 343 2.79 -7.16 13.39
N GLY A 344 2.49 -6.01 12.78
CA GLY A 344 3.46 -4.95 12.56
C GLY A 344 4.39 -5.20 11.35
N GLU A 345 4.14 -6.25 10.54
CA GLU A 345 4.94 -6.55 9.35
C GLU A 345 4.80 -5.45 8.30
N ILE A 346 5.93 -4.92 7.84
CA ILE A 346 5.96 -4.01 6.70
C ILE A 346 5.84 -4.85 5.43
N LEU A 347 4.71 -4.69 4.72
CA LEU A 347 4.40 -5.41 3.49
C LEU A 347 5.00 -4.74 2.25
N SER A 348 5.08 -3.42 2.28
CA SER A 348 5.72 -2.57 1.26
C SER A 348 5.91 -1.17 1.83
N CYS A 349 6.71 -0.34 1.19
CA CYS A 349 6.84 1.07 1.53
C CYS A 349 6.67 1.96 0.30
N HIS A 350 6.29 3.20 0.53
CA HIS A 350 6.22 4.24 -0.47
C HIS A 350 6.98 5.47 0.04
N ILE A 351 8.09 5.78 -0.64
CA ILE A 351 8.96 6.91 -0.32
C ILE A 351 8.77 7.96 -1.40
N ALA A 352 8.46 9.17 -1.00
CA ALA A 352 8.28 10.31 -1.89
C ALA A 352 9.40 11.32 -1.66
N VAL A 353 10.05 11.73 -2.73
CA VAL A 353 11.05 12.79 -2.74
C VAL A 353 10.54 13.93 -3.61
N PHE A 354 10.31 15.09 -3.00
CA PHE A 354 9.86 16.28 -3.72
C PHE A 354 11.03 17.05 -4.31
N HIS A 355 10.79 17.74 -5.44
CA HIS A 355 11.85 18.48 -6.12
C HIS A 355 12.53 19.51 -5.22
N SER A 356 11.75 20.33 -4.55
CA SER A 356 12.28 21.40 -3.70
C SER A 356 12.92 20.92 -2.38
N VAL A 357 13.10 19.59 -2.19
CA VAL A 357 13.98 19.09 -1.13
C VAL A 357 15.39 19.65 -1.27
N PHE A 358 15.84 19.93 -2.50
CA PHE A 358 17.15 20.54 -2.72
C PHE A 358 17.28 21.95 -2.19
N ASP A 359 16.21 22.74 -2.22
CA ASP A 359 16.17 24.09 -1.63
C ASP A 359 16.37 24.01 -0.11
N MET A 360 15.68 23.06 0.55
CA MET A 360 15.87 22.78 1.97
C MET A 360 17.31 22.31 2.28
N LEU A 361 17.86 21.42 1.46
CA LEU A 361 19.22 20.91 1.65
C LEU A 361 20.28 22.02 1.46
N CYS A 362 20.10 22.89 0.49
CA CYS A 362 20.95 24.07 0.30
C CYS A 362 20.92 24.99 1.51
N GLN A 363 19.72 25.32 2.02
CA GLN A 363 19.56 26.14 3.21
C GLN A 363 20.23 25.50 4.44
N TRP A 364 20.11 24.20 4.63
CA TRP A 364 20.78 23.48 5.71
C TRP A 364 22.30 23.55 5.59
N TYR A 365 22.82 23.37 4.37
CA TYR A 365 24.25 23.46 4.10
C TYR A 365 24.79 24.83 4.46
N ILE A 366 24.17 25.90 3.96
CA ILE A 366 24.56 27.28 4.26
C ILE A 366 24.49 27.57 5.76
N ALA A 367 23.41 27.12 6.42
CA ALA A 367 23.24 27.34 7.87
C ALA A 367 24.28 26.63 8.73
N GLN A 368 24.83 25.49 8.27
CA GLN A 368 25.82 24.70 9.01
C GLN A 368 27.26 25.14 8.72
N THR A 369 27.56 25.55 7.50
CA THR A 369 28.94 25.83 7.04
C THR A 369 29.25 27.32 6.96
N GLY A 370 28.23 28.16 6.75
CA GLY A 370 28.38 29.58 6.44
C GLY A 370 28.87 29.85 5.01
N GLU A 371 28.92 28.81 4.17
CA GLU A 371 29.31 28.92 2.76
C GLU A 371 28.17 29.51 1.92
N SER A 372 28.47 29.90 0.66
CA SER A 372 27.47 30.48 -0.23
C SER A 372 26.67 29.42 -1.00
N GLU A 373 25.56 29.84 -1.61
CA GLU A 373 24.76 28.97 -2.48
C GLU A 373 25.57 28.49 -3.70
N GLU A 374 26.54 29.29 -4.17
CA GLU A 374 27.40 28.94 -5.31
C GLU A 374 28.29 27.71 -5.04
N GLU A 375 28.54 27.39 -3.77
CA GLU A 375 29.33 26.23 -3.34
C GLU A 375 28.45 24.97 -3.19
N PHE A 376 27.15 25.09 -3.33
CA PHE A 376 26.21 23.98 -3.31
C PHE A 376 26.16 23.25 -4.65
N LEU A 377 27.22 22.51 -4.94
CA LEU A 377 27.39 21.78 -6.20
C LEU A 377 26.52 20.53 -6.27
N ASP A 378 26.25 20.05 -7.48
CA ASP A 378 25.46 18.84 -7.75
C ASP A 378 25.97 17.61 -6.99
N GLU A 379 27.27 17.44 -6.79
CA GLU A 379 27.82 16.31 -6.04
C GLU A 379 27.44 16.40 -4.56
N LEU A 380 27.53 17.57 -3.95
CA LEU A 380 27.15 17.79 -2.56
C LEU A 380 25.63 17.60 -2.39
N ALA A 381 24.83 18.18 -3.27
CA ALA A 381 23.39 18.00 -3.31
C ALA A 381 23.01 16.51 -3.41
N GLY A 382 23.71 15.74 -4.24
CA GLY A 382 23.51 14.30 -4.38
C GLY A 382 23.83 13.53 -3.09
N ARG A 383 24.93 13.87 -2.39
CA ARG A 383 25.29 13.24 -1.10
C ARG A 383 24.28 13.55 0.00
N LEU A 384 23.80 14.78 0.06
CA LEU A 384 22.78 15.19 1.01
C LEU A 384 21.42 14.51 0.69
N LEU A 385 21.08 14.38 -0.59
CA LEU A 385 19.93 13.58 -1.01
C LEU A 385 20.06 12.10 -0.58
N GLU A 386 21.25 11.50 -0.73
CA GLU A 386 21.53 10.14 -0.26
C GLU A 386 21.25 10.03 1.25
N MET A 387 21.66 11.01 2.06
CA MET A 387 21.39 11.06 3.49
C MET A 387 19.89 11.12 3.78
N VAL A 388 19.15 12.02 3.12
CA VAL A 388 17.70 12.17 3.32
C VAL A 388 16.97 10.89 2.90
N VAL A 389 17.29 10.34 1.73
CA VAL A 389 16.64 9.09 1.26
C VAL A 389 16.99 7.91 2.18
N SER A 390 18.22 7.83 2.70
CA SER A 390 18.58 6.80 3.71
C SER A 390 17.75 6.93 4.99
N HIS A 391 17.37 8.15 5.37
CA HIS A 391 16.50 8.38 6.52
C HIS A 391 15.06 7.89 6.27
N GLU A 392 14.56 8.06 5.03
CA GLU A 392 13.19 7.68 4.67
C GLU A 392 13.02 6.16 4.39
N VAL A 393 14.12 5.43 4.14
CA VAL A 393 14.15 3.97 3.92
C VAL A 393 14.00 3.22 5.24
#